data_547263068bdcd0a3ed0d139a4418d5c5
#
_entry.id   547263068bdcd0a3ed0d139a4418d5c5
#
_cell.length_a   1.000
_cell.length_b   1.000
_cell.length_c   1.000
_cell.angle_alpha   90.00
_cell.angle_beta   90.00
_cell.angle_gamma   90.00
#
_symmetry.space_group_name_H-M   'P 1'
#
loop_
_entity.id
_entity.type
_entity.pdbx_description
1 polymer ?
#
loop_
_entity_poly.entity_id
_entity_poly.type
_entity_poly.pdbx_seq_one_letter_code
_entity_poly.pdbx_strand_id
1 'polypeptide(L)'
;MSILDIFKSVDINKEVNRCRTTKGSVLLAVRTEGEYRQGHIGGSRNIPVEKIDNAVNLLHDKSAPIFVYCQSGSRARKAASKLRKLGYVEVYNIGGFEQYQGQLQRGKR
;
A
#
# COMPACT_ATOMS: atom_id res chain seq x y z
N MET A 1 -2.23 -22.98 10.98
CA MET A 1 -2.67 -22.14 9.85
C MET A 1 -1.66 -22.23 8.72
N SER A 2 -2.09 -22.50 7.53
CA SER A 2 -1.20 -22.57 6.37
C SER A 2 -0.89 -21.16 5.85
N ILE A 3 0.18 -21.07 5.05
CA ILE A 3 0.53 -19.80 4.39
C ILE A 3 -0.61 -19.34 3.48
N LEU A 4 -1.28 -20.28 2.81
CA LEU A 4 -2.42 -19.96 1.94
C LEU A 4 -3.57 -19.34 2.71
N ASP A 5 -3.84 -19.80 3.92
CA ASP A 5 -4.88 -19.24 4.76
C ASP A 5 -4.56 -17.81 5.18
N ILE A 6 -3.27 -17.53 5.45
CA ILE A 6 -2.83 -16.18 5.78
C ILE A 6 -3.11 -15.23 4.62
N PHE A 7 -2.76 -15.62 3.38
CA PHE A 7 -2.99 -14.77 2.22
C PHE A 7 -4.49 -14.62 1.91
N LYS A 8 -5.26 -15.68 2.09
CA LYS A 8 -6.70 -15.61 1.86
C LYS A 8 -7.42 -14.72 2.86
N SER A 9 -6.83 -14.48 4.02
CA SER A 9 -7.46 -13.65 5.05
C SER A 9 -7.35 -12.16 4.78
N VAL A 10 -6.52 -11.75 3.81
CA VAL A 10 -6.34 -10.34 3.49
C VAL A 10 -7.48 -9.90 2.57
N ASP A 11 -8.28 -8.96 3.06
CA ASP A 11 -9.37 -8.34 2.31
C ASP A 11 -9.03 -6.86 2.14
N ILE A 12 -8.61 -6.48 0.94
CA ILE A 12 -8.19 -5.10 0.68
C ILE A 12 -9.30 -4.10 0.99
N ASN A 13 -10.56 -4.49 0.81
CA ASN A 13 -11.69 -3.58 1.08
C ASN A 13 -11.76 -3.23 2.55
N LYS A 14 -11.61 -4.21 3.43
CA LYS A 14 -11.56 -3.99 4.87
C LYS A 14 -10.33 -3.19 5.26
N GLU A 15 -9.18 -3.49 4.66
CA GLU A 15 -7.93 -2.83 5.01
C GLU A 15 -7.89 -1.38 4.56
N VAL A 16 -8.50 -1.05 3.42
CA VAL A 16 -8.64 0.35 2.99
C VAL A 16 -9.50 1.12 4.00
N ASN A 17 -10.62 0.51 4.44
CA ASN A 17 -11.45 1.15 5.45
C ASN A 17 -10.69 1.33 6.77
N ARG A 18 -9.93 0.33 7.19
CA ARG A 18 -9.11 0.44 8.41
C ARG A 18 -8.09 1.56 8.28
N CYS A 19 -7.45 1.67 7.11
CA CYS A 19 -6.51 2.75 6.84
C CYS A 19 -7.19 4.11 6.99
N ARG A 20 -8.35 4.28 6.38
CA ARG A 20 -9.07 5.55 6.39
C ARG A 20 -9.54 5.97 7.78
N THR A 21 -9.76 5.00 8.67
CA THR A 21 -10.20 5.27 10.04
C THR A 21 -9.05 5.25 11.05
N THR A 22 -7.82 5.00 10.60
CA THR A 22 -6.64 5.00 11.46
C THR A 22 -5.93 6.34 11.34
N LYS A 23 -5.89 7.09 12.44
CA LYS A 23 -5.29 8.43 12.44
C LYS A 23 -3.82 8.37 12.05
N GLY A 24 -3.42 9.26 11.14
CA GLY A 24 -2.03 9.39 10.71
C GLY A 24 -1.57 8.33 9.73
N SER A 25 -2.46 7.43 9.30
CA SER A 25 -2.08 6.36 8.38
C SER A 25 -1.80 6.88 6.98
N VAL A 26 -1.04 6.08 6.24
CA VAL A 26 -0.72 6.34 4.83
C VAL A 26 -1.19 5.15 4.00
N LEU A 27 -1.92 5.42 2.92
CA LEU A 27 -2.27 4.41 1.94
C LEU A 27 -1.29 4.56 0.78
N LEU A 28 -0.46 3.55 0.55
CA LEU A 28 0.67 3.65 -0.36
C LEU A 28 0.53 2.66 -1.51
N ALA A 29 0.47 3.19 -2.74
CA ALA A 29 0.51 2.40 -3.96
C ALA A 29 1.95 2.29 -4.44
N VAL A 30 2.43 1.07 -4.65
CA VAL A 30 3.79 0.84 -5.12
C VAL A 30 3.83 0.37 -6.58
N ARG A 31 2.81 0.76 -7.33
CA ARG A 31 2.72 0.57 -8.78
C ARG A 31 3.54 1.64 -9.49
N THR A 32 3.79 1.45 -10.78
CA THR A 32 4.46 2.51 -11.54
C THR A 32 3.58 3.76 -11.62
N GLU A 33 4.20 4.90 -11.94
CA GLU A 33 3.46 6.15 -12.07
C GLU A 33 2.39 6.06 -13.16
N GLY A 34 2.70 5.42 -14.29
CA GLY A 34 1.74 5.23 -15.38
C GLY A 34 0.56 4.37 -14.96
N GLU A 35 0.82 3.26 -14.28
CA GLU A 35 -0.24 2.41 -13.76
C GLU A 35 -1.11 3.16 -12.76
N TYR A 36 -0.49 3.94 -11.88
CA TYR A 36 -1.20 4.71 -10.87
C TYR A 36 -2.16 5.72 -11.51
N ARG A 37 -1.70 6.40 -12.55
CA ARG A 37 -2.54 7.38 -13.25
C ARG A 37 -3.74 6.75 -13.93
N GLN A 38 -3.61 5.51 -14.38
CA GLN A 38 -4.70 4.79 -15.03
C GLN A 38 -5.79 4.36 -14.06
N GLY A 39 -5.44 4.19 -12.81
CA GLY A 39 -6.43 3.86 -11.79
C GLY A 39 -5.76 3.58 -10.46
N HIS A 40 -6.26 4.22 -9.40
CA HIS A 40 -5.73 4.03 -8.05
C HIS A 40 -6.84 4.23 -7.02
N ILE A 41 -6.59 3.74 -5.83
CA ILE A 41 -7.52 3.90 -4.72
C ILE A 41 -7.44 5.34 -4.22
N GLY A 42 -8.59 6.00 -4.06
CA GLY A 42 -8.65 7.37 -3.60
C GLY A 42 -7.95 7.59 -2.28
N GLY A 43 -7.20 8.68 -2.17
CA GLY A 43 -6.43 9.01 -0.98
C GLY A 43 -5.07 8.33 -0.92
N SER A 44 -4.73 7.46 -1.87
CA SER A 44 -3.41 6.83 -1.86
C SER A 44 -2.35 7.77 -2.41
N ARG A 45 -1.12 7.51 -1.95
CA ARG A 45 0.09 8.15 -2.48
C ARG A 45 0.83 7.11 -3.32
N ASN A 46 1.67 7.57 -4.23
CA ASN A 46 2.38 6.66 -5.14
C ASN A 46 3.90 6.78 -4.96
N ILE A 47 4.51 5.65 -4.60
CA ILE A 47 5.96 5.48 -4.65
C ILE A 47 6.18 4.13 -5.33
N PRO A 48 6.61 4.12 -6.60
CA PRO A 48 6.90 2.85 -7.27
C PRO A 48 7.88 1.99 -6.48
N VAL A 49 7.72 0.67 -6.54
CA VAL A 49 8.54 -0.23 -5.72
C VAL A 49 10.03 -0.05 -5.98
N GLU A 50 10.42 0.27 -7.22
CA GLU A 50 11.83 0.51 -7.57
C GLU A 50 12.39 1.74 -6.87
N LYS A 51 11.52 2.66 -6.42
CA LYS A 51 11.92 3.91 -5.78
C LYS A 51 11.61 3.94 -4.30
N ILE A 52 11.33 2.77 -3.71
CA ILE A 52 10.84 2.71 -2.33
C ILE A 52 11.83 3.28 -1.31
N ASP A 53 13.14 3.28 -1.65
CA ASP A 53 14.13 3.90 -0.76
C ASP A 53 13.91 5.40 -0.59
N ASN A 54 13.23 6.05 -1.53
CA ASN A 54 12.85 7.46 -1.41
C ASN A 54 11.76 7.73 -0.38
N ALA A 55 11.14 6.67 0.16
CA ALA A 55 10.09 6.84 1.17
C ALA A 55 10.58 7.69 2.35
N VAL A 56 11.85 7.56 2.74
CA VAL A 56 12.40 8.32 3.87
C VAL A 56 12.35 9.83 3.64
N ASN A 57 12.31 10.27 2.37
CA ASN A 57 12.21 11.67 2.03
C ASN A 57 10.76 12.16 1.87
N LEU A 58 9.81 11.25 1.76
CA LEU A 58 8.41 11.56 1.48
C LEU A 58 7.50 11.24 2.66
N LEU A 59 7.82 10.23 3.44
CA LEU A 59 7.05 9.76 4.58
C LEU A 59 7.94 9.89 5.81
N HIS A 60 7.91 11.06 6.44
CA HIS A 60 8.89 11.39 7.49
C HIS A 60 8.57 10.73 8.83
N ASP A 61 7.30 10.44 9.11
CA ASP A 61 6.90 9.84 10.38
C ASP A 61 6.99 8.32 10.28
N LYS A 62 8.07 7.76 10.83
CA LYS A 62 8.28 6.32 10.78
C LYS A 62 7.36 5.53 11.71
N SER A 63 6.62 6.22 12.57
CA SER A 63 5.61 5.57 13.41
C SER A 63 4.23 5.57 12.77
N ALA A 64 4.04 6.28 11.65
CA ALA A 64 2.77 6.29 10.94
C ALA A 64 2.46 4.91 10.36
N PRO A 65 1.26 4.37 10.55
CA PRO A 65 0.89 3.10 9.90
C PRO A 65 0.85 3.26 8.38
N ILE A 66 1.52 2.36 7.68
CA ILE A 66 1.56 2.37 6.21
C ILE A 66 0.85 1.14 5.68
N PHE A 67 -0.18 1.37 4.86
CA PHE A 67 -0.93 0.32 4.20
C PHE A 67 -0.52 0.31 2.73
N VAL A 68 0.18 -0.76 2.32
CA VAL A 68 0.83 -0.85 1.02
C VAL A 68 0.04 -1.77 0.09
N TYR A 69 -0.25 -1.28 -1.13
CA TYR A 69 -0.89 -2.12 -2.13
C TYR A 69 -0.21 -1.98 -3.48
N CYS A 70 -0.41 -2.97 -4.34
CA CYS A 70 -0.03 -2.91 -5.75
C CYS A 70 -1.16 -3.51 -6.59
N GLN A 71 -0.87 -4.06 -7.75
CA GLN A 71 -1.91 -4.67 -8.56
C GLN A 71 -2.34 -6.04 -8.02
N SER A 72 -1.38 -6.92 -7.76
CA SER A 72 -1.65 -8.30 -7.33
C SER A 72 -1.13 -8.64 -5.93
N GLY A 73 -0.34 -7.76 -5.31
CA GLY A 73 0.19 -7.95 -3.97
C GLY A 73 1.68 -8.30 -3.89
N SER A 74 2.31 -8.72 -4.99
CA SER A 74 3.71 -9.16 -4.95
C SER A 74 4.70 -8.00 -4.77
N ARG A 75 4.47 -6.89 -5.49
CA ARG A 75 5.30 -5.70 -5.33
C ARG A 75 5.09 -5.08 -3.96
N ALA A 76 3.85 -5.12 -3.45
CA ALA A 76 3.53 -4.61 -2.12
C ALA A 76 4.27 -5.39 -1.04
N ARG A 77 4.42 -6.71 -1.20
CA ARG A 77 5.17 -7.53 -0.24
C ARG A 77 6.64 -7.11 -0.20
N LYS A 78 7.25 -6.91 -1.37
CA LYS A 78 8.64 -6.47 -1.47
C LYS A 78 8.81 -5.08 -0.85
N ALA A 79 7.91 -4.17 -1.17
CA ALA A 79 7.95 -2.81 -0.65
C ALA A 79 7.79 -2.78 0.88
N ALA A 80 6.85 -3.58 1.40
CA ALA A 80 6.63 -3.65 2.85
C ALA A 80 7.89 -4.14 3.58
N SER A 81 8.57 -5.15 3.03
CA SER A 81 9.82 -5.65 3.59
C SER A 81 10.88 -4.55 3.63
N LYS A 82 11.03 -3.80 2.55
CA LYS A 82 12.01 -2.72 2.49
C LYS A 82 11.66 -1.58 3.43
N LEU A 83 10.39 -1.22 3.53
CA LEU A 83 9.95 -0.17 4.44
C LEU A 83 10.27 -0.52 5.89
N ARG A 84 10.06 -1.78 6.29
CA ARG A 84 10.42 -2.22 7.63
C ARG A 84 11.92 -2.09 7.88
N LYS A 85 12.73 -2.44 6.89
CA LYS A 85 14.20 -2.28 6.98
C LYS A 85 14.61 -0.82 7.08
N LEU A 86 13.82 0.09 6.49
CA LEU A 86 14.08 1.52 6.57
C LEU A 86 13.64 2.14 7.89
N GLY A 87 13.03 1.34 8.78
CA GLY A 87 12.67 1.77 10.13
C GLY A 87 11.19 2.06 10.36
N TYR A 88 10.33 1.86 9.36
CA TYR A 88 8.90 2.03 9.55
C TYR A 88 8.38 0.87 10.39
N VAL A 89 7.68 1.19 11.50
CA VAL A 89 7.34 0.20 12.52
C VAL A 89 6.00 -0.49 12.28
N GLU A 90 5.08 0.17 11.57
CA GLU A 90 3.79 -0.44 11.25
C GLU A 90 3.58 -0.43 9.75
N VAL A 91 3.82 -1.57 9.10
CA VAL A 91 3.68 -1.71 7.65
C VAL A 91 2.83 -2.94 7.36
N TYR A 92 1.76 -2.73 6.61
CA TYR A 92 0.80 -3.78 6.26
C TYR A 92 0.73 -3.92 4.76
N ASN A 93 1.00 -5.12 4.24
CA ASN A 93 0.71 -5.45 2.85
C ASN A 93 -0.77 -5.80 2.76
N ILE A 94 -1.55 -4.95 2.10
CA ILE A 94 -2.99 -5.15 2.00
C ILE A 94 -3.42 -5.78 0.68
N GLY A 95 -2.45 -6.21 -0.12
CA GLY A 95 -2.74 -7.02 -1.30
C GLY A 95 -2.80 -6.22 -2.60
N GLY A 96 -3.65 -6.69 -3.51
CA GLY A 96 -3.77 -6.13 -4.83
C GLY A 96 -5.08 -5.41 -5.04
N PHE A 97 -5.03 -4.26 -5.70
CA PHE A 97 -6.24 -3.47 -5.94
C PHE A 97 -7.19 -4.13 -6.93
N GLU A 98 -6.77 -5.21 -7.59
CA GLU A 98 -7.68 -6.01 -8.42
C GLU A 98 -8.90 -6.49 -7.65
N GLN A 99 -8.74 -6.72 -6.35
CA GLN A 99 -9.82 -7.17 -5.47
C GLN A 99 -10.60 -6.01 -4.86
N TYR A 100 -10.17 -4.78 -5.09
CA TYR A 100 -10.83 -3.61 -4.51
C TYR A 100 -12.15 -3.34 -5.23
N GLN A 101 -13.22 -3.19 -4.46
CA GLN A 101 -14.56 -2.99 -4.99
C GLN A 101 -15.00 -1.53 -4.98
N GLY A 102 -14.20 -0.66 -4.40
CA GLY A 102 -14.52 0.76 -4.36
C GLY A 102 -14.20 1.45 -5.68
N GLN A 103 -14.58 2.72 -5.76
CA GLN A 103 -14.36 3.53 -6.94
C GLN A 103 -12.87 3.88 -7.07
N LEU A 104 -12.33 3.74 -8.27
CA LEU A 104 -10.94 4.12 -8.55
C LEU A 104 -10.90 5.57 -9.04
N GLN A 105 -9.80 6.24 -8.71
CA GLN A 105 -9.50 7.57 -9.23
C GLN A 105 -8.46 7.45 -10.33
N ARG A 106 -8.39 8.47 -11.18
CA ARG A 106 -7.43 8.54 -12.29
C ARG A 106 -6.63 9.83 -12.17
N GLY A 107 -5.45 9.84 -12.80
CA GLY A 107 -4.56 10.98 -12.76
C GLY A 107 -3.58 10.88 -11.62
N LYS A 108 -3.00 12.00 -11.21
CA LYS A 108 -1.94 12.01 -10.21
C LYS A 108 -2.43 11.91 -8.77
N ARG A 109 -3.73 11.97 -8.55
CA ARG A 109 -4.31 11.92 -7.22
C ARG A 109 -5.48 10.96 -7.14
#